data_f6c86a5a5f4ef448189aac2df1b866d5
#
_entry.id   f6c86a5a5f4ef448189aac2df1b866d5
#
_cell.length_a   1.000
_cell.length_b   1.000
_cell.length_c   1.000
_cell.angle_alpha   90.00
_cell.angle_beta   90.00
_cell.angle_gamma   90.00
#
_symmetry.space_group_name_H-M   'P 1'
#
loop_
_entity.id
_entity.type
_entity.pdbx_description
1 polymer ?
#
loop_
_entity_poly.entity_id
_entity_poly.type
_entity_poly.pdbx_seq_one_letter_code
_entity_poly.pdbx_strand_id
1 'polypeptide(L)'
;MSDTNLFPRAAILDAWSDADWGNGLQIDQLEDLTTIAVQTQNSLYEITVPNGRTGEVMVRGGKFFSERTALRLEGCTFGGSILKRRGVYVGMRIEFVPEPVEMVSKVVVDPVTGQKEIMLGHKVVLTSPIQSIAVLA
;
A
#
# COMPACT_ATOMS: atom_id res chain seq x y z
N MET A 1 -9.83 -19.68 17.71
CA MET A 1 -9.44 -19.46 16.93
C MET A 1 -8.52 -18.91 16.89
N SER A 2 -8.01 -18.87 16.94
CA SER A 2 -7.33 -18.22 16.70
C SER A 2 -6.73 -18.22 15.87
N ASP A 3 -6.87 -17.93 15.37
CA ASP A 3 -6.33 -17.53 14.33
C ASP A 3 -5.08 -16.86 14.50
N THR A 4 -4.08 -17.41 14.00
CA THR A 4 -2.79 -16.79 14.03
C THR A 4 -2.75 -15.54 13.20
N ASN A 5 -3.68 -15.35 12.34
CA ASN A 5 -3.81 -14.11 11.65
C ASN A 5 -4.56 -13.17 12.52
N LEU A 6 -4.05 -12.01 12.65
CA LEU A 6 -4.64 -10.98 13.46
C LEU A 6 -5.98 -10.54 12.94
N PHE A 7 -6.23 -10.72 11.63
CA PHE A 7 -7.50 -10.39 11.02
C PHE A 7 -8.06 -11.62 10.36
N PRO A 8 -9.09 -12.24 10.92
CA PRO A 8 -9.88 -13.22 10.22
C PRO A 8 -10.44 -12.61 8.93
N ARG A 9 -10.60 -13.43 7.91
CA ARG A 9 -11.08 -12.97 6.63
C ARG A 9 -12.40 -12.19 6.75
N ALA A 10 -13.31 -12.65 7.60
CA ALA A 10 -14.58 -11.96 7.82
C ALA A 10 -14.37 -10.56 8.38
N ALA A 11 -13.43 -10.40 9.32
CA ALA A 11 -13.15 -9.10 9.91
C ALA A 11 -12.55 -8.12 8.89
N ILE A 12 -11.70 -8.62 7.98
CA ILE A 12 -11.15 -7.78 6.90
C ILE A 12 -12.27 -7.33 5.96
N LEU A 13 -13.18 -8.22 5.61
CA LEU A 13 -14.31 -7.88 4.74
C LEU A 13 -15.25 -6.88 5.40
N ASP A 14 -15.50 -7.03 6.69
CA ASP A 14 -16.32 -6.09 7.44
C ASP A 14 -15.67 -4.71 7.48
N ALA A 15 -14.38 -4.64 7.76
CA ALA A 15 -13.63 -3.39 7.74
C ALA A 15 -13.69 -2.73 6.36
N TRP A 16 -13.59 -3.52 5.31
CA TRP A 16 -13.69 -3.03 3.94
C TRP A 16 -15.08 -2.46 3.65
N SER A 17 -16.13 -3.17 4.07
CA SER A 17 -17.51 -2.71 3.86
C SER A 17 -17.81 -1.43 4.63
N ASP A 18 -17.21 -1.27 5.80
CA ASP A 18 -17.44 -0.12 6.66
C ASP A 18 -16.47 1.03 6.38
N ALA A 19 -15.59 0.89 5.40
CA ALA A 19 -14.59 1.91 5.10
C ALA A 19 -15.25 3.22 4.65
N ASP A 20 -14.66 4.33 5.09
CA ASP A 20 -15.06 5.65 4.67
C ASP A 20 -14.43 5.99 3.33
N TRP A 21 -15.08 5.58 2.26
CA TRP A 21 -14.60 5.84 0.90
C TRP A 21 -14.71 7.30 0.48
N GLY A 22 -15.31 8.13 1.31
CA GLY A 22 -15.35 9.57 1.10
C GLY A 22 -14.09 10.28 1.59
N ASN A 23 -13.26 9.60 2.40
CA ASN A 23 -12.08 10.21 3.01
C ASN A 23 -10.80 9.66 2.36
N GLY A 24 -10.58 10.10 1.15
CA GLY A 24 -9.44 9.67 0.35
C GLY A 24 -9.59 10.07 -1.10
N LEU A 25 -8.74 9.48 -1.95
CA LEU A 25 -8.75 9.79 -3.37
C LEU A 25 -8.24 8.61 -4.19
N GLN A 26 -8.51 8.68 -5.47
CA GLN A 26 -7.98 7.75 -6.47
C GLN A 26 -6.95 8.49 -7.29
N ILE A 27 -5.71 7.99 -7.33
CA ILE A 27 -4.65 8.67 -8.08
C ILE A 27 -4.88 8.60 -9.58
N ASP A 28 -5.62 7.61 -10.05
CA ASP A 28 -5.98 7.48 -11.47
C ASP A 28 -7.02 8.51 -11.91
N GLN A 29 -7.58 9.27 -11.00
CA GLN A 29 -8.50 10.35 -11.29
C GLN A 29 -7.88 11.75 -11.09
N LEU A 30 -6.63 11.80 -10.67
CA LEU A 30 -5.92 13.07 -10.49
C LEU A 30 -5.41 13.57 -11.84
N GLU A 31 -5.29 14.90 -11.95
CA GLU A 31 -4.60 15.50 -13.08
C GLU A 31 -3.12 15.11 -13.05
N ASP A 32 -2.53 15.03 -14.23
CA ASP A 32 -1.11 14.70 -14.35
C ASP A 32 -0.26 15.72 -13.56
N LEU A 33 0.81 15.21 -12.96
CA LEU A 33 1.75 15.97 -12.15
C LEU A 33 1.16 16.53 -10.85
N THR A 34 0.05 16.00 -10.39
CA THR A 34 -0.49 16.36 -9.07
C THR A 34 0.42 15.83 -7.97
N THR A 35 0.66 16.65 -6.95
CA THR A 35 1.40 16.26 -5.76
C THR A 35 0.46 16.21 -4.57
N ILE A 36 0.54 15.13 -3.82
CA ILE A 36 -0.23 14.96 -2.58
C ILE A 36 0.72 14.76 -1.42
N ALA A 37 0.31 15.20 -0.23
CA ALA A 37 0.98 14.91 1.02
C ALA A 37 0.13 13.92 1.79
N VAL A 38 0.74 12.82 2.21
CA VAL A 38 0.06 11.77 2.95
C VAL A 38 0.73 11.59 4.28
N GLN A 39 0.02 11.90 5.35
CA GLN A 39 0.48 11.65 6.70
C GLN A 39 -0.03 10.28 7.13
N THR A 40 0.91 9.39 7.39
CA THR A 40 0.60 8.11 8.02
C THR A 40 0.89 8.19 9.51
N GLN A 41 0.61 7.11 10.23
CA GLN A 41 0.90 7.05 11.67
C GLN A 41 2.36 7.37 11.98
N ASN A 42 3.29 6.91 11.15
CA ASN A 42 4.71 7.02 11.43
C ASN A 42 5.46 8.05 10.57
N SER A 43 4.90 8.46 9.45
CA SER A 43 5.68 9.22 8.46
C SER A 43 4.82 10.15 7.62
N LEU A 44 5.47 11.17 7.08
CA LEU A 44 4.86 12.06 6.09
C LEU A 44 5.49 11.74 4.74
N TYR A 45 4.66 11.49 3.75
CA TYR A 45 5.09 11.22 2.39
C TYR A 45 4.62 12.31 1.44
N GLU A 46 5.50 12.75 0.57
CA GLU A 46 5.15 13.61 -0.56
C GLU A 46 5.15 12.75 -1.81
N ILE A 47 4.02 12.66 -2.46
CA ILE A 47 3.82 11.79 -3.61
C ILE A 47 3.43 12.63 -4.80
N THR A 48 4.28 12.65 -5.82
CA THR A 48 3.98 13.29 -7.11
C THR A 48 3.53 12.23 -8.09
N VAL A 49 2.43 12.47 -8.76
CA VAL A 49 1.78 11.53 -9.66
C VAL A 49 1.90 12.03 -11.09
N PRO A 50 2.95 11.61 -11.84
CA PRO A 50 3.09 12.03 -13.24
C PRO A 50 1.93 11.52 -14.09
N ASN A 51 1.51 10.28 -13.86
CA ASN A 51 0.38 9.69 -14.54
C ASN A 51 -0.27 8.65 -13.63
N GLY A 52 -1.45 8.97 -13.12
CA GLY A 52 -2.14 8.10 -12.16
C GLY A 52 -2.63 6.80 -12.76
N ARG A 53 -2.83 6.73 -14.07
CA ARG A 53 -3.36 5.52 -14.71
C ARG A 53 -2.39 4.36 -14.64
N THR A 54 -1.10 4.63 -14.79
CA THR A 54 -0.06 3.60 -14.72
C THR A 54 0.32 3.27 -13.29
N GLY A 55 -0.04 4.14 -12.35
CA GLY A 55 0.38 4.03 -10.96
C GLY A 55 1.79 4.50 -10.68
N GLU A 56 2.50 5.00 -11.70
CA GLU A 56 3.83 5.53 -11.51
C GLU A 56 3.80 6.78 -10.64
N VAL A 57 4.63 6.81 -9.62
CA VAL A 57 4.70 7.92 -8.69
C VAL A 57 6.15 8.20 -8.32
N MET A 58 6.41 9.42 -7.86
CA MET A 58 7.68 9.79 -7.24
C MET A 58 7.39 10.09 -5.78
N VAL A 59 8.04 9.37 -4.88
CA VAL A 59 7.78 9.42 -3.45
C VAL A 59 9.00 9.90 -2.69
N ARG A 60 8.79 10.79 -1.75
CA ARG A 60 9.81 11.23 -0.79
C ARG A 60 9.20 11.25 0.60
N GLY A 61 9.94 10.79 1.58
CA GLY A 61 9.52 10.82 2.98
C GLY A 61 9.73 9.49 3.68
N GLY A 62 9.49 9.50 4.99
CA GLY A 62 9.64 8.34 5.82
C GLY A 62 11.06 7.80 5.88
N LYS A 63 11.20 6.59 6.41
CA LYS A 63 12.50 5.93 6.55
C LYS A 63 13.04 5.42 5.22
N PHE A 64 12.15 5.06 4.30
CA PHE A 64 12.53 4.34 3.10
C PHE A 64 12.90 5.26 1.95
N PHE A 65 12.39 6.50 1.94
CA PHE A 65 12.52 7.39 0.80
C PHE A 65 13.07 8.75 1.22
N SER A 66 14.33 8.76 1.67
CA SER A 66 15.01 10.01 2.03
C SER A 66 15.17 10.92 0.83
N GLU A 67 15.23 10.33 -0.36
CA GLU A 67 15.29 11.04 -1.63
C GLU A 67 14.08 10.65 -2.47
N ARG A 68 13.73 11.50 -3.42
CA ARG A 68 12.64 11.24 -4.36
C ARG A 68 12.90 9.94 -5.11
N THR A 69 11.99 9.00 -4.98
CA THR A 69 12.16 7.63 -5.49
C THR A 69 10.98 7.26 -6.39
N ALA A 70 11.30 6.69 -7.54
CA ALA A 70 10.28 6.19 -8.46
C ALA A 70 9.72 4.87 -7.96
N LEU A 71 8.42 4.80 -7.85
CA LEU A 71 7.69 3.62 -7.39
C LEU A 71 6.40 3.47 -8.19
N ARG A 72 5.76 2.31 -8.06
CA ARG A 72 4.38 2.17 -8.49
C ARG A 72 3.49 2.09 -7.26
N LEU A 73 2.47 2.93 -7.21
CA LEU A 73 1.47 2.88 -6.16
C LEU A 73 0.38 1.90 -6.60
N GLU A 74 0.37 0.73 -5.98
CA GLU A 74 -0.62 -0.29 -6.30
C GLU A 74 -2.00 0.10 -5.78
N GLY A 75 -2.05 0.66 -4.59
CA GLY A 75 -3.27 1.06 -3.94
C GLY A 75 -3.13 1.06 -2.44
N CYS A 76 -4.22 0.85 -1.75
CA CYS A 76 -4.21 0.77 -0.29
C CYS A 76 -5.04 -0.41 0.21
N THR A 77 -4.74 -0.84 1.42
CA THR A 77 -5.30 -2.06 1.98
C THR A 77 -5.40 -1.97 3.50
N PHE A 78 -6.35 -2.71 4.09
CA PHE A 78 -6.35 -2.97 5.52
C PHE A 78 -5.46 -4.17 5.87
N GLY A 79 -5.09 -4.97 4.88
CA GLY A 79 -4.28 -6.16 5.03
C GLY A 79 -4.74 -7.28 4.11
N GLY A 80 -3.99 -8.36 4.08
CA GLY A 80 -4.30 -9.52 3.25
C GLY A 80 -4.21 -9.22 1.77
N SER A 81 -5.06 -9.86 0.98
CA SER A 81 -5.07 -9.73 -0.48
C SER A 81 -6.08 -8.71 -1.00
N ILE A 82 -6.81 -8.03 -0.13
CA ILE A 82 -7.81 -7.06 -0.55
C ILE A 82 -7.13 -5.71 -0.73
N LEU A 83 -7.18 -5.18 -1.94
CA LEU A 83 -6.51 -3.94 -2.31
C LEU A 83 -7.47 -3.03 -3.05
N LYS A 84 -7.54 -1.77 -2.63
CA LYS A 84 -8.23 -0.72 -3.39
C LYS A 84 -7.24 -0.16 -4.40
N ARG A 85 -7.34 -0.63 -5.62
CA ARG A 85 -6.39 -0.29 -6.68
C ARG A 85 -6.32 1.22 -6.91
N ARG A 86 -5.10 1.75 -6.91
CA ARG A 86 -4.79 3.19 -7.10
C ARG A 86 -5.45 4.10 -6.06
N GLY A 87 -5.97 3.53 -4.98
CA GLY A 87 -6.61 4.30 -3.92
C GLY A 87 -5.64 4.73 -2.84
N VAL A 88 -5.94 5.87 -2.23
CA VAL A 88 -5.26 6.40 -1.06
C VAL A 88 -6.37 6.88 -0.12
N TYR A 89 -6.66 6.10 0.92
CA TYR A 89 -7.79 6.36 1.81
C TYR A 89 -7.37 6.30 3.27
N VAL A 90 -7.91 7.19 4.06
CA VAL A 90 -7.60 7.26 5.50
C VAL A 90 -7.97 5.95 6.20
N GLY A 91 -7.11 5.50 7.07
CA GLY A 91 -7.26 4.25 7.82
C GLY A 91 -6.58 3.05 7.17
N MET A 92 -6.21 3.15 5.90
CA MET A 92 -5.56 2.08 5.16
C MET A 92 -4.07 2.31 5.04
N ARG A 93 -3.33 1.28 4.63
CA ARG A 93 -1.90 1.32 4.37
C ARG A 93 -1.67 1.39 2.86
N ILE A 94 -0.74 2.22 2.43
CA ILE A 94 -0.37 2.28 1.01
C ILE A 94 0.58 1.14 0.68
N GLU A 95 0.36 0.51 -0.46
CA GLU A 95 1.26 -0.49 -1.00
C GLU A 95 2.00 0.09 -2.20
N PHE A 96 3.31 0.21 -2.06
CA PHE A 96 4.21 0.64 -3.13
C PHE A 96 5.00 -0.56 -3.64
N VAL A 97 5.24 -0.59 -4.94
CA VAL A 97 6.13 -1.58 -5.57
C VAL A 97 7.32 -0.86 -6.18
N PRO A 98 8.55 -1.24 -5.82
CA PRO A 98 9.73 -0.65 -6.44
C PRO A 98 9.77 -0.85 -7.95
N GLU A 99 10.30 0.13 -8.64
CA GLU A 99 10.55 0.06 -10.09
C GLU A 99 12.06 0.13 -10.34
N PRO A 100 12.67 -0.83 -11.01
CA PRO A 100 12.06 -2.05 -11.55
C PRO A 100 11.59 -3.02 -10.47
N VAL A 101 10.66 -3.87 -10.82
CA VAL A 101 10.12 -4.85 -9.88
C VAL A 101 11.22 -5.81 -9.44
N GLU A 102 11.39 -5.96 -8.14
CA GLU A 102 12.34 -6.91 -7.57
C GLU A 102 11.59 -8.16 -7.13
N MET A 103 12.05 -9.31 -7.59
CA MET A 103 11.50 -10.59 -7.15
C MET A 103 12.23 -11.03 -5.88
N VAL A 104 11.47 -11.51 -4.92
CA VAL A 104 12.02 -12.04 -3.68
C VAL A 104 11.50 -13.45 -3.49
N SER A 105 12.33 -14.31 -2.89
CA SER A 105 11.92 -15.64 -2.54
C SER A 105 11.73 -15.75 -1.02
N LYS A 106 10.82 -16.61 -0.63
CA LYS A 106 10.45 -16.78 0.75
C LYS A 106 10.23 -18.27 1.00
N VAL A 107 10.78 -18.77 2.09
CA VAL A 107 10.55 -20.16 2.50
C VAL A 107 9.31 -20.18 3.37
N VAL A 108 8.35 -20.99 2.98
CA VAL A 108 7.13 -21.22 3.74
C VAL A 108 7.16 -22.64 4.26
N VAL A 109 6.93 -22.81 5.55
CA VAL A 109 6.91 -24.11 6.19
C VAL A 109 5.48 -24.50 6.48
N ASP A 110 5.09 -25.70 6.02
CA ASP A 110 3.79 -26.24 6.33
C ASP A 110 3.78 -26.59 7.83
N PRO A 111 2.88 -26.02 8.63
CA PRO A 111 2.86 -26.27 10.07
C PRO A 111 2.45 -27.69 10.45
N VAL A 112 1.82 -28.42 9.55
CA VAL A 112 1.37 -29.79 9.80
C VAL A 112 2.44 -30.81 9.41
N THR A 113 2.98 -30.68 8.20
CA THR A 113 3.93 -31.67 7.66
C THR A 113 5.38 -31.29 7.89
N GLY A 114 5.66 -30.04 8.21
CA GLY A 114 7.02 -29.52 8.28
C GLY A 114 7.67 -29.34 6.92
N GLN A 115 6.94 -29.59 5.86
CA GLN A 115 7.45 -29.48 4.51
C GLN A 115 7.72 -28.02 4.15
N LYS A 116 8.83 -27.78 3.47
CA LYS A 116 9.24 -26.43 3.07
C LYS A 116 8.96 -26.20 1.59
N GLU A 117 8.44 -25.03 1.29
CA GLU A 117 8.22 -24.59 -0.09
C GLU A 117 8.87 -23.25 -0.29
N ILE A 118 9.35 -23.00 -1.49
CA ILE A 118 9.87 -21.69 -1.88
C ILE A 118 8.80 -20.99 -2.67
N MET A 119 8.36 -19.83 -2.19
CA MET A 119 7.41 -19.01 -2.90
C MET A 119 8.13 -17.79 -3.46
N LEU A 120 7.80 -17.46 -4.71
CA LEU A 120 8.31 -16.26 -5.35
C LEU A 120 7.23 -15.19 -5.32
N GLY A 121 7.66 -13.98 -5.04
CA GLY A 121 6.80 -12.80 -5.07
C GLY A 121 7.62 -11.59 -5.37
N HIS A 122 6.97 -10.47 -5.59
CA HIS A 122 7.67 -9.20 -5.77
C HIS A 122 7.76 -8.46 -4.43
N LYS A 123 8.82 -7.65 -4.32
CA LYS A 123 9.02 -6.82 -3.14
C LYS A 123 7.96 -5.72 -3.10
N VAL A 124 7.40 -5.49 -1.92
CA VAL A 124 6.46 -4.40 -1.68
C VAL A 124 6.89 -3.60 -0.47
N VAL A 125 6.50 -2.33 -0.44
CA VAL A 125 6.65 -1.48 0.75
C VAL A 125 5.25 -1.10 1.20
N LEU A 126 4.92 -1.44 2.44
CA LEU A 126 3.66 -1.09 3.07
C LEU A 126 3.88 0.00 4.09
N THR A 127 3.09 1.07 4.00
CA THR A 127 3.16 2.14 4.98
C THR A 127 2.39 1.79 6.25
N SER A 128 2.56 2.60 7.28
CA SER A 128 1.62 2.60 8.40
C SER A 128 0.28 3.20 7.95
N PRO A 129 -0.80 3.05 8.74
CA PRO A 129 -2.12 3.55 8.34
C PRO A 129 -2.13 5.05 8.07
N ILE A 130 -2.84 5.44 7.04
CA ILE A 130 -2.99 6.84 6.63
C ILE A 130 -3.87 7.57 7.64
N GLN A 131 -3.43 8.74 8.07
CA GLN A 131 -4.19 9.61 8.98
C GLN A 131 -4.81 10.79 8.26
N SER A 132 -4.11 11.36 7.29
CA SER A 132 -4.63 12.51 6.55
C SER A 132 -3.98 12.62 5.17
N ILE A 133 -4.69 13.28 4.26
CA ILE A 133 -4.27 13.46 2.88
C ILE A 133 -4.55 14.90 2.47
N ALA A 134 -3.59 15.53 1.81
CA ALA A 134 -3.75 16.87 1.26
C ALA A 134 -3.26 16.92 -0.18
N VAL A 135 -4.03 17.56 -1.05
CA VAL A 135 -3.59 17.81 -2.43
C VAL A 135 -2.86 19.13 -2.41
N LEU A 136 -1.61 19.14 -2.87
CA LEU A 136 -0.76 20.33 -2.80
C LEU A 136 -0.80 21.13 -4.09
N ALA A 137 -0.71 20.51 -5.22
CA ALA A 137 -0.70 21.21 -6.49
C ALA A 137 -0.89 20.25 -7.65
#